data_5ad46f5a539abe8064e09fec4def7c86
#
_entry.id   5ad46f5a539abe8064e09fec4def7c86
#
_cell.length_a   1.000
_cell.length_b   1.000
_cell.length_c   1.000
_cell.angle_alpha   90.00
_cell.angle_beta   90.00
_cell.angle_gamma   90.00
#
_symmetry.space_group_name_H-M   'P 1'
#
loop_
_entity.id
_entity.type
_entity.pdbx_description
1 polymer ?
#
loop_
_entity_poly.entity_id
_entity_poly.type
_entity_poly.pdbx_seq_one_letter_code
_entity_poly.pdbx_strand_id
1 'polypeptide(L)'
;LYAVSGLLTALICGPIFGGHLLFRDAVAVPRFSLTASAFGIDGTAPRAVPQDALLALGSRVIDGGLLVAGSTALILFAAGVGYGRLARRLVPAAGTPGAVAAATLGIWNPFVAERLLQGHWSLLAGYAALGWVVCTTLDVVDRPDWRTWTLLAGVFAAGGLTPTGSLLVLVAAGTTAVAARLPLRRSAIGFLCWLVTASPWLVGAVFSSGVASSGGAAAFALRSEPWLGPVGTALGLGGIWNADAVPGSRTSPWALVATLALLTAVGVGTWWLLRRTPPDRTITALGVLAGTAVVLVMLAATPTGIAAMDALLAHIPGAGLLRDAQKYLALAVPFATVAAAAATVALRRLVPAAFATVAVAALIVAPLPDLAWGVGGKIRPATFPADYARVTALIGDDRTGGDGAVALWPTDAVRHLSWTRGPSLTPLPRMLNAPVVVSGALTVDGQTVDAPTGRTAEIVGTLLDGGDPRALAGLGVGWVVVEEADPPSALAAATPVFTGDHLRVYRIDDVEPPPTPGITAWAAALLTFALWMGAIVAGAAGRLRYRGSPWAQGS
;
A
#
# COMPACT_ATOMS: atom_id res chain seq x y z
N LEU A 1 11.50 18.19 14.39
CA LEU A 1 10.82 17.44 13.35
C LEU A 1 11.28 15.97 13.31
N TYR A 2 12.57 15.70 13.05
CA TYR A 2 13.11 14.33 12.92
C TYR A 2 12.91 13.50 14.20
N ALA A 3 13.20 14.09 15.37
CA ALA A 3 13.03 13.40 16.65
C ALA A 3 11.57 12.98 16.90
N VAL A 4 10.60 13.87 16.63
CA VAL A 4 9.17 13.54 16.79
C VAL A 4 8.74 12.49 15.79
N SER A 5 9.15 12.61 14.50
CA SER A 5 8.85 11.60 13.49
C SER A 5 9.42 10.24 13.87
N GLY A 6 10.68 10.19 14.36
CA GLY A 6 11.32 8.96 14.83
C GLY A 6 10.61 8.35 16.04
N LEU A 7 10.25 9.18 17.03
CA LEU A 7 9.54 8.73 18.23
C LEU A 7 8.17 8.11 17.90
N LEU A 8 7.34 8.83 17.11
CA LEU A 8 6.02 8.33 16.73
C LEU A 8 6.12 7.04 15.89
N THR A 9 7.08 6.99 14.97
CA THR A 9 7.36 5.77 14.20
C THR A 9 7.77 4.60 15.11
N ALA A 10 8.67 4.83 16.05
CA ALA A 10 9.12 3.80 17.00
C ALA A 10 7.97 3.31 17.90
N LEU A 11 7.11 4.23 18.36
CA LEU A 11 5.92 3.87 19.14
C LEU A 11 4.95 2.99 18.36
N ILE A 12 4.80 3.20 17.06
CA ILE A 12 3.93 2.38 16.21
C ILE A 12 4.60 1.06 15.83
N CYS A 13 5.83 1.14 15.33
CA CYS A 13 6.51 0.03 14.67
C CYS A 13 7.35 -0.85 15.61
N GLY A 14 7.57 -0.48 16.87
CA GLY A 14 8.42 -1.25 17.77
C GLY A 14 8.16 -2.75 17.77
N PRO A 15 6.91 -3.20 17.93
CA PRO A 15 6.60 -4.63 17.98
C PRO A 15 6.82 -5.42 16.69
N ILE A 16 6.83 -4.77 15.51
CA ILE A 16 6.87 -5.47 14.22
C ILE A 16 8.26 -6.02 13.84
N PHE A 17 9.29 -5.70 14.61
CA PHE A 17 10.67 -6.17 14.37
C PHE A 17 10.99 -7.56 14.96
N GLY A 18 10.04 -8.18 15.67
CA GLY A 18 10.24 -9.46 16.35
C GLY A 18 10.02 -10.72 15.49
N GLY A 19 10.02 -10.61 14.16
CA GLY A 19 9.80 -11.73 13.23
C GLY A 19 9.25 -11.28 11.89
N HIS A 20 8.36 -12.08 11.28
CA HIS A 20 7.80 -11.81 9.96
C HIS A 20 6.37 -11.29 10.07
N LEU A 21 6.08 -10.17 9.39
CA LEU A 21 4.72 -9.65 9.28
C LEU A 21 3.90 -10.56 8.38
N LEU A 22 3.12 -11.45 8.99
CA LEU A 22 2.17 -12.31 8.31
C LEU A 22 0.78 -12.01 8.87
N PHE A 23 0.12 -11.03 8.29
CA PHE A 23 -1.13 -10.48 8.80
C PHE A 23 -1.93 -9.82 7.68
N ARG A 24 -3.06 -10.37 7.30
CA ARG A 24 -3.90 -9.96 6.16
C ARG A 24 -3.07 -9.83 4.87
N ASP A 25 -3.03 -8.65 4.27
CA ASP A 25 -2.30 -8.41 3.00
C ASP A 25 -0.78 -8.20 3.20
N ALA A 26 -0.33 -8.02 4.45
CA ALA A 26 1.10 -8.01 4.75
C ALA A 26 1.62 -9.44 4.82
N VAL A 27 2.39 -9.83 3.82
CA VAL A 27 3.03 -11.16 3.74
C VAL A 27 4.53 -10.96 3.62
N ALA A 28 5.21 -10.90 4.77
CA ALA A 28 6.66 -10.91 4.84
C ALA A 28 7.14 -12.35 5.03
N VAL A 29 8.09 -12.77 4.21
CA VAL A 29 8.68 -14.12 4.24
C VAL A 29 10.19 -14.02 4.46
N PRO A 30 10.86 -15.05 4.99
CA PRO A 30 12.31 -15.00 5.22
C PRO A 30 13.11 -14.68 3.96
N ARG A 31 12.74 -15.30 2.85
CA ARG A 31 13.32 -15.10 1.52
C ARG A 31 12.20 -15.00 0.50
N PHE A 32 12.17 -13.90 -0.24
CA PHE A 32 11.26 -13.72 -1.36
C PHE A 32 11.87 -14.30 -2.62
N SER A 33 11.08 -15.07 -3.37
CA SER A 33 11.51 -15.64 -4.65
C SER A 33 11.36 -14.62 -5.79
N LEU A 34 12.34 -14.61 -6.68
CA LEU A 34 12.36 -13.73 -7.84
C LEU A 34 11.73 -14.45 -9.05
N THR A 35 10.40 -14.45 -9.08
CA THR A 35 9.59 -15.15 -10.10
C THR A 35 8.96 -14.16 -11.08
N ALA A 36 8.31 -14.67 -12.12
CA ALA A 36 7.50 -13.88 -13.05
C ALA A 36 6.41 -13.06 -12.34
N SER A 37 5.81 -13.61 -11.28
CA SER A 37 4.83 -12.92 -10.43
C SER A 37 5.41 -11.69 -9.75
N ALA A 38 6.66 -11.75 -9.27
CA ALA A 38 7.33 -10.61 -8.64
C ALA A 38 7.49 -9.41 -9.60
N PHE A 39 7.53 -9.67 -10.90
CA PHE A 39 7.54 -8.64 -11.96
C PHE A 39 6.17 -8.37 -12.58
N GLY A 40 5.12 -9.10 -12.18
CA GLY A 40 3.76 -8.96 -12.70
C GLY A 40 3.58 -9.43 -14.14
N ILE A 41 4.39 -10.38 -14.61
CA ILE A 41 4.34 -10.93 -15.97
C ILE A 41 3.87 -12.39 -16.01
N ASP A 42 3.26 -12.87 -14.94
CA ASP A 42 2.68 -14.21 -14.81
C ASP A 42 1.22 -14.31 -15.30
N GLY A 43 0.68 -13.24 -15.89
CA GLY A 43 -0.71 -13.15 -16.35
C GLY A 43 -1.69 -12.68 -15.29
N THR A 44 -1.29 -12.51 -14.04
CA THR A 44 -2.15 -11.98 -12.96
C THR A 44 -2.08 -10.45 -12.87
N ALA A 45 -3.02 -9.83 -12.15
CA ALA A 45 -3.00 -8.38 -11.95
C ALA A 45 -1.76 -7.96 -11.14
N PRO A 46 -0.97 -6.95 -11.57
CA PRO A 46 0.30 -6.55 -10.96
C PRO A 46 0.09 -5.73 -9.67
N ARG A 47 -0.52 -6.32 -8.64
CA ARG A 47 -0.92 -5.62 -7.39
C ARG A 47 0.28 -5.20 -6.54
N ALA A 48 1.37 -5.97 -6.57
CA ALA A 48 2.57 -5.79 -5.75
C ALA A 48 3.84 -5.51 -6.59
N VAL A 49 3.70 -4.83 -7.72
CA VAL A 49 4.80 -4.47 -8.62
C VAL A 49 5.09 -2.96 -8.51
N PRO A 50 6.35 -2.58 -8.34
CA PRO A 50 7.61 -3.34 -8.31
C PRO A 50 8.02 -3.85 -6.92
N GLN A 51 7.14 -3.79 -5.92
CA GLN A 51 7.40 -4.14 -4.52
C GLN A 51 8.05 -5.52 -4.37
N ASP A 52 7.42 -6.58 -4.93
CA ASP A 52 7.86 -7.96 -4.68
C ASP A 52 9.21 -8.24 -5.35
N ALA A 53 9.52 -7.64 -6.51
CA ALA A 53 10.84 -7.73 -7.13
C ALA A 53 11.93 -7.03 -6.27
N LEU A 54 11.61 -5.86 -5.67
CA LEU A 54 12.52 -5.18 -4.75
C LEU A 54 12.79 -6.04 -3.50
N LEU A 55 11.73 -6.61 -2.90
CA LEU A 55 11.86 -7.48 -1.74
C LEU A 55 12.63 -8.76 -2.06
N ALA A 56 12.42 -9.36 -3.25
CA ALA A 56 13.16 -10.53 -3.69
C ALA A 56 14.66 -10.27 -3.80
N LEU A 57 15.05 -9.12 -4.33
CA LEU A 57 16.47 -8.73 -4.40
C LEU A 57 17.02 -8.41 -3.00
N GLY A 58 16.31 -7.60 -2.21
CA GLY A 58 16.74 -7.19 -0.87
C GLY A 58 16.86 -8.38 0.10
N SER A 59 15.94 -9.34 0.00
CA SER A 59 15.92 -10.50 0.88
C SER A 59 17.06 -11.48 0.64
N ARG A 60 17.83 -11.33 -0.45
CA ARG A 60 19.08 -12.10 -0.65
C ARG A 60 20.17 -11.71 0.36
N VAL A 61 20.11 -10.49 0.90
CA VAL A 61 21.12 -9.92 1.81
C VAL A 61 20.59 -9.79 3.23
N ILE A 62 19.34 -9.31 3.38
CA ILE A 62 18.70 -9.02 4.66
C ILE A 62 17.49 -9.94 4.78
N ASP A 63 17.20 -10.46 6.00
CA ASP A 63 15.96 -11.21 6.23
C ASP A 63 14.73 -10.40 5.80
N GLY A 64 13.80 -11.07 5.08
CA GLY A 64 12.64 -10.40 4.49
C GLY A 64 11.67 -9.81 5.51
N GLY A 65 11.58 -10.39 6.72
CA GLY A 65 10.81 -9.82 7.83
C GLY A 65 11.40 -8.49 8.29
N LEU A 66 12.72 -8.43 8.49
CA LEU A 66 13.43 -7.20 8.82
C LEU A 66 13.33 -6.16 7.69
N LEU A 67 13.37 -6.60 6.44
CA LEU A 67 13.24 -5.72 5.28
C LEU A 67 11.87 -5.05 5.23
N VAL A 68 10.79 -5.81 5.44
CA VAL A 68 9.42 -5.27 5.46
C VAL A 68 9.19 -4.38 6.69
N ALA A 69 9.63 -4.81 7.88
CA ALA A 69 9.51 -4.02 9.11
C ALA A 69 10.28 -2.69 9.00
N GLY A 70 11.54 -2.75 8.54
CA GLY A 70 12.38 -1.56 8.33
C GLY A 70 11.80 -0.62 7.27
N SER A 71 11.27 -1.16 6.16
CA SER A 71 10.59 -0.37 5.13
C SER A 71 9.34 0.32 5.67
N THR A 72 8.53 -0.38 6.47
CA THR A 72 7.33 0.19 7.11
C THR A 72 7.70 1.35 8.04
N ALA A 73 8.72 1.16 8.88
CA ALA A 73 9.21 2.21 9.76
C ALA A 73 9.79 3.40 8.97
N LEU A 74 10.57 3.15 7.93
CA LEU A 74 11.12 4.21 7.07
C LEU A 74 10.01 5.00 6.37
N ILE A 75 8.96 4.35 5.90
CA ILE A 75 7.80 4.97 5.25
C ILE A 75 7.07 5.91 6.23
N LEU A 76 6.78 5.48 7.45
CA LEU A 76 6.11 6.32 8.44
C LEU A 76 7.00 7.50 8.88
N PHE A 77 8.28 7.26 9.08
CA PHE A 77 9.24 8.32 9.35
C PHE A 77 9.29 9.35 8.21
N ALA A 78 9.35 8.87 6.95
CA ALA A 78 9.35 9.73 5.77
C ALA A 78 8.03 10.51 5.62
N ALA A 79 6.88 9.93 6.00
CA ALA A 79 5.61 10.63 6.05
C ALA A 79 5.68 11.85 6.99
N GLY A 80 6.11 11.64 8.23
CA GLY A 80 6.25 12.74 9.20
C GLY A 80 7.19 13.84 8.73
N VAL A 81 8.36 13.47 8.22
CA VAL A 81 9.32 14.43 7.68
C VAL A 81 8.76 15.16 6.45
N GLY A 82 8.11 14.44 5.53
CA GLY A 82 7.55 15.00 4.31
C GLY A 82 6.44 16.02 4.57
N TYR A 83 5.48 15.67 5.41
CA TYR A 83 4.38 16.58 5.78
C TYR A 83 4.85 17.75 6.63
N GLY A 84 5.81 17.53 7.54
CA GLY A 84 6.42 18.63 8.28
C GLY A 84 7.18 19.61 7.39
N ARG A 85 7.87 19.14 6.34
CA ARG A 85 8.53 20.00 5.34
C ARG A 85 7.52 20.75 4.50
N LEU A 86 6.45 20.09 4.05
CA LEU A 86 5.34 20.70 3.32
C LEU A 86 4.73 21.87 4.13
N ALA A 87 4.45 21.64 5.40
CA ALA A 87 3.90 22.66 6.29
C ALA A 87 4.87 23.87 6.44
N ARG A 88 6.17 23.63 6.63
CA ARG A 88 7.17 24.72 6.71
C ARG A 88 7.25 25.53 5.41
N ARG A 89 7.08 24.88 4.27
CA ARG A 89 7.14 25.53 2.96
C ARG A 89 5.92 26.42 2.72
N LEU A 90 4.71 25.90 2.97
CA LEU A 90 3.46 26.59 2.66
C LEU A 90 2.99 27.55 3.78
N VAL A 91 3.38 27.28 5.01
CA VAL A 91 3.08 28.12 6.19
C VAL A 91 4.37 28.44 6.96
N PRO A 92 5.28 29.26 6.40
CA PRO A 92 6.57 29.56 7.05
C PRO A 92 6.39 30.14 8.46
N ALA A 93 5.31 30.92 8.71
CA ALA A 93 4.97 31.47 10.01
C ALA A 93 4.74 30.40 11.09
N ALA A 94 4.43 29.16 10.72
CA ALA A 94 4.23 28.05 11.67
C ALA A 94 5.58 27.54 12.24
N GLY A 95 6.67 27.70 11.50
CA GLY A 95 8.02 27.30 11.93
C GLY A 95 8.11 25.83 12.33
N THR A 96 9.01 25.54 13.29
CA THR A 96 9.17 24.19 13.86
C THR A 96 7.93 23.68 14.59
N PRO A 97 7.22 24.47 15.40
CA PRO A 97 5.96 24.07 16.02
C PRO A 97 4.92 23.52 15.03
N GLY A 98 4.67 24.25 13.94
CA GLY A 98 3.74 23.81 12.90
C GLY A 98 4.24 22.57 12.15
N ALA A 99 5.54 22.48 11.90
CA ALA A 99 6.12 21.28 11.28
C ALA A 99 5.94 20.03 12.16
N VAL A 100 6.03 20.18 13.47
CA VAL A 100 5.78 19.07 14.43
C VAL A 100 4.30 18.69 14.40
N ALA A 101 3.37 19.63 14.44
CA ALA A 101 1.94 19.34 14.35
C ALA A 101 1.57 18.63 13.04
N ALA A 102 2.12 19.10 11.90
CA ALA A 102 1.93 18.47 10.61
C ALA A 102 2.51 17.04 10.54
N ALA A 103 3.71 16.83 11.09
CA ALA A 103 4.33 15.52 11.17
C ALA A 103 3.51 14.56 12.04
N THR A 104 3.01 15.05 13.17
CA THR A 104 2.14 14.28 14.06
C THR A 104 0.90 13.81 13.31
N LEU A 105 0.18 14.69 12.63
CA LEU A 105 -0.99 14.31 11.84
C LEU A 105 -0.62 13.38 10.66
N GLY A 106 0.50 13.63 9.99
CA GLY A 106 0.98 12.79 8.89
C GLY A 106 1.31 11.35 9.27
N ILE A 107 1.67 11.10 10.52
CA ILE A 107 1.96 9.75 11.04
C ILE A 107 0.76 9.19 11.81
N TRP A 108 0.11 10.01 12.63
CA TRP A 108 -0.90 9.59 13.60
C TRP A 108 -2.30 10.00 13.16
N ASN A 109 -2.97 9.13 12.45
CA ASN A 109 -4.34 9.34 11.99
C ASN A 109 -5.03 8.01 11.66
N PRO A 110 -6.37 7.96 11.55
CA PRO A 110 -7.13 6.74 11.28
C PRO A 110 -6.75 6.06 9.96
N PHE A 111 -6.45 6.81 8.89
CA PHE A 111 -6.03 6.22 7.62
C PHE A 111 -4.77 5.35 7.77
N VAL A 112 -3.76 5.83 8.47
CA VAL A 112 -2.53 5.07 8.74
C VAL A 112 -2.84 3.83 9.56
N ALA A 113 -3.65 3.95 10.61
CA ALA A 113 -4.03 2.84 11.49
C ALA A 113 -4.74 1.72 10.72
N GLU A 114 -5.76 2.07 9.93
CA GLU A 114 -6.53 1.13 9.13
C GLU A 114 -5.67 0.46 8.05
N ARG A 115 -4.81 1.23 7.36
CA ARG A 115 -3.93 0.67 6.32
C ARG A 115 -2.85 -0.25 6.90
N LEU A 116 -2.34 0.03 8.09
CA LEU A 116 -1.45 -0.88 8.80
C LEU A 116 -2.19 -2.16 9.22
N LEU A 117 -3.41 -2.05 9.77
CA LEU A 117 -4.23 -3.20 10.13
C LEU A 117 -4.64 -4.06 8.94
N GLN A 118 -4.85 -3.47 7.76
CA GLN A 118 -5.09 -4.24 6.53
C GLN A 118 -3.82 -4.89 5.96
N GLY A 119 -2.65 -4.47 6.43
CA GLY A 119 -1.37 -4.95 5.87
C GLY A 119 -0.89 -4.17 4.65
N HIS A 120 -1.50 -3.02 4.37
CA HIS A 120 -1.16 -2.15 3.21
C HIS A 120 0.06 -1.27 3.46
N TRP A 121 1.13 -1.81 4.07
CA TRP A 121 2.34 -1.06 4.41
C TRP A 121 2.99 -0.40 3.18
N SER A 122 2.96 -1.05 2.02
CA SER A 122 3.55 -0.54 0.78
C SER A 122 2.73 0.57 0.14
N LEU A 123 1.40 0.57 0.27
CA LEU A 123 0.54 1.68 -0.12
C LEU A 123 0.90 2.95 0.66
N LEU A 124 1.28 2.79 1.93
CA LEU A 124 1.73 3.91 2.76
C LEU A 124 3.00 4.59 2.23
N ALA A 125 3.76 3.97 1.30
CA ALA A 125 4.84 4.66 0.59
C ALA A 125 4.31 5.77 -0.32
N GLY A 126 3.23 5.49 -1.07
CA GLY A 126 2.51 6.51 -1.85
C GLY A 126 1.95 7.62 -0.98
N TYR A 127 1.32 7.26 0.13
CA TYR A 127 0.85 8.20 1.15
C TYR A 127 1.98 9.09 1.69
N ALA A 128 3.09 8.51 2.11
CA ALA A 128 4.25 9.23 2.64
C ALA A 128 4.87 10.17 1.60
N ALA A 129 4.86 9.77 0.34
CA ALA A 129 5.40 10.55 -0.76
C ALA A 129 4.59 11.81 -1.07
N LEU A 130 3.32 11.94 -0.63
CA LEU A 130 2.47 13.09 -0.96
C LEU A 130 3.05 14.42 -0.48
N GLY A 131 3.55 14.50 0.75
CA GLY A 131 4.21 15.71 1.25
C GLY A 131 5.48 16.05 0.47
N TRP A 132 6.24 15.03 0.07
CA TRP A 132 7.47 15.20 -0.69
C TRP A 132 7.20 15.61 -2.14
N VAL A 133 6.21 15.00 -2.80
CA VAL A 133 5.93 15.29 -4.22
C VAL A 133 5.43 16.72 -4.40
N VAL A 134 4.61 17.24 -3.48
CA VAL A 134 4.23 18.65 -3.50
C VAL A 134 5.45 19.55 -3.37
N CYS A 135 6.33 19.27 -2.39
CA CYS A 135 7.56 20.05 -2.21
C CYS A 135 8.46 19.99 -3.44
N THR A 136 8.74 18.80 -3.98
CA THR A 136 9.66 18.65 -5.12
C THR A 136 9.08 19.20 -6.42
N THR A 137 7.76 19.15 -6.61
CA THR A 137 7.11 19.83 -7.76
C THR A 137 7.29 21.34 -7.66
N LEU A 138 7.12 21.92 -6.48
CA LEU A 138 7.41 23.33 -6.26
C LEU A 138 8.91 23.66 -6.44
N ASP A 139 9.82 22.75 -6.08
CA ASP A 139 11.26 22.94 -6.32
C ASP A 139 11.57 22.98 -7.83
N VAL A 140 10.88 22.17 -8.64
CA VAL A 140 10.98 22.25 -10.12
C VAL A 140 10.42 23.58 -10.67
N VAL A 141 9.38 24.15 -10.03
CA VAL A 141 8.89 25.48 -10.41
C VAL A 141 9.95 26.54 -10.15
N ASP A 142 10.54 26.52 -8.96
CA ASP A 142 11.52 27.51 -8.51
C ASP A 142 12.87 27.37 -9.23
N ARG A 143 13.34 26.13 -9.44
CA ARG A 143 14.66 25.80 -10.01
C ARG A 143 14.59 24.54 -10.86
N PRO A 144 14.31 24.65 -12.16
CA PRO A 144 14.16 23.49 -13.07
C PRO A 144 15.54 22.94 -13.52
N ASP A 145 16.37 22.52 -12.58
CA ASP A 145 17.65 21.89 -12.84
C ASP A 145 17.58 20.36 -12.78
N TRP A 146 18.67 19.67 -13.18
CA TRP A 146 18.71 18.21 -13.19
C TRP A 146 18.50 17.59 -11.80
N ARG A 147 18.88 18.29 -10.73
CA ARG A 147 18.77 17.82 -9.35
C ARG A 147 17.31 17.78 -8.88
N THR A 148 16.57 18.85 -9.16
CA THR A 148 15.14 18.91 -8.83
C THR A 148 14.34 17.89 -9.62
N TRP A 149 14.68 17.64 -10.89
CA TRP A 149 14.06 16.60 -11.69
C TRP A 149 14.37 15.19 -11.19
N THR A 150 15.62 14.89 -10.82
CA THR A 150 15.97 13.58 -10.26
C THR A 150 15.34 13.35 -8.89
N LEU A 151 15.22 14.40 -8.05
CA LEU A 151 14.50 14.33 -6.79
C LEU A 151 13.02 14.02 -7.02
N LEU A 152 12.36 14.71 -7.98
CA LEU A 152 10.96 14.45 -8.31
C LEU A 152 10.78 13.02 -8.84
N ALA A 153 11.64 12.55 -9.74
CA ALA A 153 11.61 11.18 -10.25
C ALA A 153 11.81 10.15 -9.12
N GLY A 154 12.75 10.40 -8.20
CA GLY A 154 12.96 9.55 -7.01
C GLY A 154 11.73 9.49 -6.10
N VAL A 155 11.03 10.61 -5.91
CA VAL A 155 9.79 10.66 -5.13
C VAL A 155 8.66 9.92 -5.85
N PHE A 156 8.53 10.06 -7.18
CA PHE A 156 7.59 9.28 -7.96
C PHE A 156 7.87 7.77 -7.86
N ALA A 157 9.13 7.37 -7.96
CA ALA A 157 9.51 5.97 -7.84
C ALA A 157 9.23 5.43 -6.42
N ALA A 158 9.60 6.15 -5.37
CA ALA A 158 9.33 5.75 -3.99
C ALA A 158 7.82 5.66 -3.68
N GLY A 159 7.02 6.63 -4.15
CA GLY A 159 5.57 6.61 -4.04
C GLY A 159 4.92 5.53 -4.91
N GLY A 160 5.57 5.17 -6.02
CA GLY A 160 5.14 4.16 -6.98
C GLY A 160 5.48 2.71 -6.61
N LEU A 161 5.77 2.42 -5.35
CA LEU A 161 5.97 1.05 -4.87
C LEU A 161 4.73 0.15 -5.09
N THR A 162 3.56 0.77 -5.25
CA THR A 162 2.30 0.13 -5.65
C THR A 162 1.60 0.96 -6.74
N PRO A 163 0.76 0.34 -7.60
CA PRO A 163 0.00 1.07 -8.62
C PRO A 163 -0.83 2.22 -8.04
N THR A 164 -1.56 1.98 -6.94
CA THR A 164 -2.36 3.03 -6.27
C THR A 164 -1.48 4.15 -5.75
N GLY A 165 -0.35 3.84 -5.12
CA GLY A 165 0.61 4.86 -4.65
C GLY A 165 1.14 5.72 -5.78
N SER A 166 1.44 5.12 -6.95
CA SER A 166 1.84 5.82 -8.17
C SER A 166 0.78 6.82 -8.65
N LEU A 167 -0.50 6.45 -8.62
CA LEU A 167 -1.60 7.36 -8.97
C LEU A 167 -1.76 8.50 -7.95
N LEU A 168 -1.62 8.22 -6.66
CA LEU A 168 -1.70 9.24 -5.61
C LEU A 168 -0.66 10.34 -5.82
N VAL A 169 0.60 9.98 -6.07
CA VAL A 169 1.67 10.98 -6.29
C VAL A 169 1.50 11.73 -7.62
N LEU A 170 0.97 11.09 -8.67
CA LEU A 170 0.66 11.77 -9.93
C LEU A 170 -0.40 12.86 -9.73
N VAL A 171 -1.51 12.52 -9.06
CA VAL A 171 -2.62 13.45 -8.81
C VAL A 171 -2.15 14.64 -7.96
N ALA A 172 -1.38 14.40 -6.90
CA ALA A 172 -0.84 15.45 -6.06
C ALA A 172 0.16 16.35 -6.81
N ALA A 173 1.05 15.75 -7.62
CA ALA A 173 1.99 16.50 -8.45
C ALA A 173 1.27 17.35 -9.51
N GLY A 174 0.29 16.76 -10.21
CA GLY A 174 -0.51 17.45 -11.22
C GLY A 174 -1.28 18.63 -10.65
N THR A 175 -1.96 18.42 -9.52
CA THR A 175 -2.67 19.50 -8.79
C THR A 175 -1.71 20.63 -8.41
N THR A 176 -0.53 20.28 -7.90
CA THR A 176 0.51 21.27 -7.53
C THR A 176 1.04 22.01 -8.75
N ALA A 177 1.32 21.30 -9.83
CA ALA A 177 1.82 21.88 -11.09
C ALA A 177 0.82 22.89 -11.69
N VAL A 178 -0.47 22.57 -11.69
CA VAL A 178 -1.55 23.46 -12.15
C VAL A 178 -1.65 24.69 -11.24
N ALA A 179 -1.67 24.51 -9.92
CA ALA A 179 -1.75 25.59 -8.95
C ALA A 179 -0.57 26.57 -9.06
N ALA A 180 0.64 26.02 -9.23
CA ALA A 180 1.87 26.79 -9.39
C ALA A 180 2.09 27.32 -10.84
N ARG A 181 1.14 27.03 -11.75
CA ARG A 181 1.22 27.43 -13.18
C ARG A 181 2.51 26.95 -13.86
N LEU A 182 2.90 25.70 -13.60
CA LEU A 182 4.06 25.11 -14.25
C LEU A 182 3.84 25.08 -15.78
N PRO A 183 4.78 25.58 -16.60
CA PRO A 183 4.64 25.58 -18.05
C PRO A 183 4.37 24.16 -18.60
N LEU A 184 3.52 24.05 -19.63
CA LEU A 184 3.09 22.76 -20.21
C LEU A 184 4.27 21.85 -20.58
N ARG A 185 5.35 22.41 -21.17
CA ARG A 185 6.56 21.65 -21.47
C ARG A 185 7.18 20.99 -20.23
N ARG A 186 7.24 21.70 -19.11
CA ARG A 186 7.77 21.16 -17.84
C ARG A 186 6.81 20.16 -17.22
N SER A 187 5.49 20.42 -17.33
CA SER A 187 4.47 19.46 -16.90
C SER A 187 4.55 18.15 -17.68
N ALA A 188 4.80 18.21 -19.00
CA ALA A 188 5.03 17.04 -19.85
C ALA A 188 6.29 16.25 -19.43
N ILE A 189 7.38 16.94 -19.08
CA ILE A 189 8.59 16.28 -18.53
C ILE A 189 8.26 15.59 -17.20
N GLY A 190 7.53 16.25 -16.30
CA GLY A 190 7.10 15.66 -15.04
C GLY A 190 6.23 14.44 -15.25
N PHE A 191 5.28 14.48 -16.18
CA PHE A 191 4.46 13.34 -16.57
C PHE A 191 5.30 12.18 -17.15
N LEU A 192 6.29 12.49 -17.99
CA LEU A 192 7.21 11.48 -18.51
C LEU A 192 8.06 10.84 -17.39
N CYS A 193 8.56 11.63 -16.44
CA CYS A 193 9.24 11.09 -15.25
C CYS A 193 8.34 10.13 -14.48
N TRP A 194 7.07 10.50 -14.28
CA TRP A 194 6.09 9.62 -13.65
C TRP A 194 5.85 8.35 -14.48
N LEU A 195 5.67 8.47 -15.79
CA LEU A 195 5.42 7.35 -16.69
C LEU A 195 6.58 6.33 -16.65
N VAL A 196 7.82 6.82 -16.65
CA VAL A 196 9.01 5.98 -16.52
C VAL A 196 9.02 5.24 -15.17
N THR A 197 8.67 5.92 -14.08
CA THR A 197 8.64 5.29 -12.75
C THR A 197 7.41 4.41 -12.52
N ALA A 198 6.34 4.61 -13.26
CA ALA A 198 5.14 3.77 -13.26
C ALA A 198 5.25 2.56 -14.19
N SER A 199 6.23 2.56 -15.11
CA SER A 199 6.35 1.54 -16.17
C SER A 199 6.43 0.10 -15.67
N PRO A 200 7.00 -0.26 -14.49
CA PRO A 200 6.98 -1.65 -14.03
C PRO A 200 5.58 -2.23 -13.89
N TRP A 201 4.68 -1.53 -13.20
CA TRP A 201 3.31 -2.01 -13.03
C TRP A 201 2.45 -1.82 -14.29
N LEU A 202 2.74 -0.81 -15.12
CA LEU A 202 2.06 -0.62 -16.41
C LEU A 202 2.39 -1.78 -17.38
N VAL A 203 3.65 -2.19 -17.44
CA VAL A 203 4.08 -3.36 -18.23
C VAL A 203 3.40 -4.62 -17.68
N GLY A 204 3.39 -4.83 -16.36
CA GLY A 204 2.65 -5.93 -15.75
C GLY A 204 1.16 -5.93 -16.13
N ALA A 205 0.52 -4.76 -16.16
CA ALA A 205 -0.88 -4.63 -16.56
C ALA A 205 -1.12 -5.01 -18.04
N VAL A 206 -0.17 -4.74 -18.93
CA VAL A 206 -0.25 -5.15 -20.35
C VAL A 206 -0.16 -6.67 -20.50
N PHE A 207 0.66 -7.32 -19.69
CA PHE A 207 0.81 -8.79 -19.73
C PHE A 207 -0.21 -9.52 -18.83
N SER A 208 -1.02 -8.81 -18.05
CA SER A 208 -2.10 -9.44 -17.29
C SER A 208 -3.24 -9.85 -18.24
N SER A 209 -3.82 -11.02 -18.01
CA SER A 209 -4.94 -11.54 -18.79
C SER A 209 -6.25 -10.76 -18.58
N GLY A 210 -6.17 -9.59 -17.95
CA GLY A 210 -7.19 -8.54 -17.95
C GLY A 210 -8.60 -8.99 -17.59
N VAL A 211 -8.75 -9.86 -16.59
CA VAL A 211 -10.09 -10.19 -16.15
C VAL A 211 -10.70 -8.97 -15.50
N ALA A 212 -11.67 -8.37 -16.17
CA ALA A 212 -12.61 -7.48 -15.54
C ALA A 212 -13.27 -8.27 -14.39
N SER A 213 -13.00 -7.91 -13.13
CA SER A 213 -13.72 -8.53 -12.04
C SER A 213 -15.17 -8.08 -12.14
N SER A 214 -16.06 -9.00 -12.44
CA SER A 214 -17.49 -8.70 -12.50
C SER A 214 -18.03 -8.55 -11.08
N GLY A 215 -18.41 -7.34 -10.70
CA GLY A 215 -19.06 -7.07 -9.42
C GLY A 215 -18.07 -6.87 -8.24
N GLY A 216 -18.64 -6.70 -7.07
CA GLY A 216 -17.89 -6.59 -5.81
C GLY A 216 -17.53 -5.16 -5.40
N ALA A 217 -18.01 -4.12 -6.07
CA ALA A 217 -17.82 -2.74 -5.64
C ALA A 217 -18.42 -2.50 -4.25
N ALA A 218 -19.57 -3.10 -3.96
CA ALA A 218 -20.22 -2.99 -2.66
C ALA A 218 -19.35 -3.52 -1.51
N ALA A 219 -18.62 -4.63 -1.72
CA ALA A 219 -17.76 -5.23 -0.72
C ALA A 219 -16.55 -4.34 -0.33
N PHE A 220 -16.17 -3.40 -1.19
CA PHE A 220 -15.05 -2.48 -0.95
C PHE A 220 -15.50 -1.04 -0.71
N ALA A 221 -16.80 -0.80 -0.56
CA ALA A 221 -17.33 0.52 -0.30
C ALA A 221 -16.88 1.07 1.06
N LEU A 222 -16.88 2.40 1.20
CA LEU A 222 -16.58 3.06 2.47
C LEU A 222 -17.55 2.56 3.56
N ARG A 223 -17.01 1.99 4.62
CA ARG A 223 -17.76 1.57 5.80
C ARG A 223 -18.02 2.77 6.72
N SER A 224 -19.24 2.92 7.20
CA SER A 224 -19.57 3.94 8.20
C SER A 224 -19.12 3.51 9.60
N GLU A 225 -18.48 4.41 10.31
CA GLU A 225 -18.12 4.25 11.71
C GLU A 225 -19.26 4.67 12.63
N PRO A 226 -19.30 4.18 13.89
CA PRO A 226 -20.39 4.48 14.81
C PRO A 226 -20.66 5.98 14.96
N TRP A 227 -21.91 6.37 14.77
CA TRP A 227 -22.47 7.74 14.90
C TRP A 227 -21.91 8.79 13.92
N LEU A 228 -21.04 8.41 12.99
CA LEU A 228 -20.42 9.32 12.03
C LEU A 228 -21.12 9.33 10.67
N GLY A 229 -21.76 8.20 10.31
CA GLY A 229 -22.23 8.01 8.95
C GLY A 229 -21.08 8.08 7.93
N PRO A 230 -21.33 8.01 6.62
CA PRO A 230 -20.28 8.04 5.60
C PRO A 230 -19.54 9.39 5.58
N VAL A 231 -20.22 10.50 5.82
CA VAL A 231 -19.64 11.85 5.79
C VAL A 231 -18.62 12.04 6.90
N GLY A 232 -19.03 11.81 8.16
CA GLY A 232 -18.14 11.98 9.30
C GLY A 232 -16.98 10.98 9.28
N THR A 233 -17.22 9.77 8.79
CA THR A 233 -16.18 8.76 8.64
C THR A 233 -15.11 9.20 7.62
N ALA A 234 -15.51 9.66 6.43
CA ALA A 234 -14.59 10.14 5.41
C ALA A 234 -13.80 11.38 5.87
N LEU A 235 -14.47 12.33 6.51
CA LEU A 235 -13.84 13.53 7.11
C LEU A 235 -12.88 13.14 8.25
N GLY A 236 -13.17 12.06 8.97
CA GLY A 236 -12.31 11.47 9.99
C GLY A 236 -11.12 10.66 9.45
N LEU A 237 -10.96 10.57 8.12
CA LEU A 237 -9.93 9.78 7.43
C LEU A 237 -10.02 8.26 7.71
N GLY A 238 -11.17 7.75 8.11
CA GLY A 238 -11.44 6.34 8.38
C GLY A 238 -12.29 5.68 7.29
N GLY A 239 -12.88 4.54 7.64
CA GLY A 239 -13.89 3.87 6.81
C GLY A 239 -13.36 2.83 5.84
N ILE A 240 -12.26 2.17 6.17
CA ILE A 240 -11.82 1.00 5.42
C ILE A 240 -12.95 -0.05 5.36
N TRP A 241 -13.12 -0.68 4.20
CA TRP A 241 -14.18 -1.66 3.94
C TRP A 241 -14.15 -2.85 4.93
N ASN A 242 -12.97 -3.33 5.27
CA ASN A 242 -12.78 -4.45 6.18
C ASN A 242 -12.99 -4.00 7.65
N ALA A 243 -14.08 -4.42 8.25
CA ALA A 243 -14.45 -4.09 9.63
C ALA A 243 -13.39 -4.56 10.66
N ASP A 244 -12.67 -5.66 10.38
CA ASP A 244 -11.63 -6.17 11.26
C ASP A 244 -10.33 -5.35 11.19
N ALA A 245 -10.15 -4.57 10.12
CA ALA A 245 -8.99 -3.70 9.93
C ALA A 245 -9.18 -2.31 10.55
N VAL A 246 -9.98 -2.21 11.60
CA VAL A 246 -10.33 -0.95 12.28
C VAL A 246 -9.73 -0.93 13.68
N PRO A 247 -9.11 0.19 14.11
CA PRO A 247 -8.68 0.37 15.50
C PRO A 247 -9.87 0.29 16.46
N GLY A 248 -9.66 -0.24 17.66
CA GLY A 248 -10.72 -0.37 18.67
C GLY A 248 -11.38 0.97 19.03
N SER A 249 -10.61 2.04 19.11
CA SER A 249 -11.12 3.40 19.35
C SER A 249 -12.08 3.91 18.25
N ARG A 250 -12.05 3.29 17.05
CA ARG A 250 -12.92 3.66 15.92
C ARG A 250 -14.15 2.75 15.79
N THR A 251 -14.28 1.73 16.63
CA THR A 251 -15.43 0.80 16.63
C THR A 251 -16.48 1.13 17.68
N SER A 252 -16.34 2.25 18.39
CA SER A 252 -17.23 2.71 19.45
C SER A 252 -17.67 4.15 19.23
N PRO A 253 -18.63 4.70 20.01
CA PRO A 253 -18.99 6.13 19.97
C PRO A 253 -17.83 7.09 20.18
N TRP A 254 -16.70 6.63 20.70
CA TRP A 254 -15.46 7.39 20.80
C TRP A 254 -14.95 7.87 19.44
N ALA A 255 -15.32 7.18 18.34
CA ALA A 255 -15.02 7.61 16.98
C ALA A 255 -15.53 9.04 16.68
N LEU A 256 -16.69 9.42 17.24
CA LEU A 256 -17.22 10.79 17.11
C LEU A 256 -16.29 11.81 17.79
N VAL A 257 -15.87 11.53 19.02
CA VAL A 257 -14.94 12.40 19.77
C VAL A 257 -13.62 12.54 19.02
N ALA A 258 -13.07 11.42 18.52
CA ALA A 258 -11.84 11.40 17.77
C ALA A 258 -11.94 12.22 16.47
N THR A 259 -13.05 12.08 15.76
CA THR A 259 -13.28 12.85 14.52
C THR A 259 -13.45 14.33 14.81
N LEU A 260 -14.22 14.71 15.83
CA LEU A 260 -14.38 16.11 16.21
C LEU A 260 -13.06 16.75 16.66
N ALA A 261 -12.23 16.02 17.39
CA ALA A 261 -10.90 16.50 17.78
C ALA A 261 -10.00 16.78 16.56
N LEU A 262 -9.96 15.84 15.60
CA LEU A 262 -9.23 16.01 14.34
C LEU A 262 -9.76 17.20 13.55
N LEU A 263 -11.09 17.30 13.38
CA LEU A 263 -11.74 18.38 12.66
C LEU A 263 -11.56 19.73 13.35
N THR A 264 -11.46 19.77 14.67
CA THR A 264 -11.12 20.99 15.42
C THR A 264 -9.71 21.44 15.07
N ALA A 265 -8.72 20.55 15.10
CA ALA A 265 -7.35 20.89 14.73
C ALA A 265 -7.24 21.41 13.29
N VAL A 266 -7.87 20.70 12.33
CA VAL A 266 -7.87 21.08 10.91
C VAL A 266 -8.72 22.34 10.68
N GLY A 267 -9.89 22.46 11.30
CA GLY A 267 -10.82 23.57 11.15
C GLY A 267 -10.26 24.91 11.63
N VAL A 268 -9.63 24.92 12.80
CA VAL A 268 -8.96 26.14 13.33
C VAL A 268 -7.87 26.61 12.36
N GLY A 269 -7.08 25.68 11.82
CA GLY A 269 -6.06 26.04 10.85
C GLY A 269 -6.64 26.50 9.52
N THR A 270 -7.67 25.82 9.02
CA THR A 270 -8.39 26.20 7.79
C THR A 270 -8.97 27.60 7.92
N TRP A 271 -9.64 27.90 9.05
CA TRP A 271 -10.14 29.24 9.33
C TRP A 271 -9.03 30.30 9.27
N TRP A 272 -7.85 30.02 9.85
CA TRP A 272 -6.71 30.95 9.79
C TRP A 272 -6.19 31.11 8.35
N LEU A 273 -6.09 30.02 7.57
CA LEU A 273 -5.65 30.05 6.17
C LEU A 273 -6.58 30.87 5.27
N LEU A 274 -7.92 30.75 5.47
CA LEU A 274 -8.93 31.49 4.70
C LEU A 274 -8.89 33.00 4.95
N ARG A 275 -8.32 33.44 6.07
CA ARG A 275 -8.15 34.87 6.39
C ARG A 275 -6.88 35.49 5.82
N ARG A 276 -6.05 34.71 5.13
CA ARG A 276 -4.85 35.22 4.44
C ARG A 276 -5.23 35.89 3.13
N THR A 277 -4.70 37.09 2.93
CA THR A 277 -4.88 37.85 1.70
C THR A 277 -3.53 38.29 1.14
N PRO A 278 -3.20 37.95 -0.11
CA PRO A 278 -3.94 37.05 -1.01
C PRO A 278 -3.88 35.59 -0.58
N PRO A 279 -4.88 34.76 -0.97
CA PRO A 279 -4.85 33.32 -0.70
C PRO A 279 -3.70 32.64 -1.47
N ASP A 280 -3.04 31.69 -0.83
CA ASP A 280 -2.03 30.87 -1.49
C ASP A 280 -2.69 29.84 -2.43
N ARG A 281 -2.30 29.85 -3.71
CA ARG A 281 -2.90 29.02 -4.74
C ARG A 281 -2.67 27.53 -4.50
N THR A 282 -1.47 27.16 -4.04
CA THR A 282 -1.14 25.76 -3.76
C THR A 282 -1.95 25.24 -2.58
N ILE A 283 -2.07 26.01 -1.52
CA ILE A 283 -2.92 25.66 -0.36
C ILE A 283 -4.37 25.51 -0.78
N THR A 284 -4.88 26.47 -1.58
CA THR A 284 -6.25 26.42 -2.11
C THR A 284 -6.48 25.18 -2.96
N ALA A 285 -5.56 24.85 -3.87
CA ALA A 285 -5.66 23.68 -4.73
C ALA A 285 -5.60 22.36 -3.92
N LEU A 286 -4.74 22.28 -2.90
CA LEU A 286 -4.71 21.13 -2.00
C LEU A 286 -6.01 21.02 -1.18
N GLY A 287 -6.62 22.14 -0.79
CA GLY A 287 -7.93 22.15 -0.14
C GLY A 287 -9.05 21.66 -1.05
N VAL A 288 -9.06 22.11 -2.32
CA VAL A 288 -9.99 21.62 -3.33
C VAL A 288 -9.78 20.13 -3.59
N LEU A 289 -8.53 19.67 -3.75
CA LEU A 289 -8.22 18.26 -3.92
C LEU A 289 -8.72 17.42 -2.72
N ALA A 290 -8.51 17.90 -1.51
CA ALA A 290 -8.99 17.25 -0.29
C ALA A 290 -10.52 17.12 -0.28
N GLY A 291 -11.23 18.22 -0.56
CA GLY A 291 -12.70 18.22 -0.65
C GLY A 291 -13.20 17.29 -1.75
N THR A 292 -12.58 17.33 -2.93
CA THR A 292 -12.92 16.44 -4.06
C THR A 292 -12.71 14.97 -3.70
N ALA A 293 -11.58 14.62 -3.07
CA ALA A 293 -11.30 13.25 -2.66
C ALA A 293 -12.35 12.74 -1.66
N VAL A 294 -12.69 13.54 -0.64
CA VAL A 294 -13.74 13.19 0.33
C VAL A 294 -15.09 12.98 -0.36
N VAL A 295 -15.50 13.92 -1.23
CA VAL A 295 -16.79 13.85 -1.94
C VAL A 295 -16.84 12.61 -2.85
N LEU A 296 -15.79 12.34 -3.63
CA LEU A 296 -15.76 11.19 -4.52
C LEU A 296 -15.81 9.87 -3.75
N VAL A 297 -15.10 9.74 -2.64
CA VAL A 297 -15.12 8.55 -1.79
C VAL A 297 -16.51 8.33 -1.18
N MET A 298 -17.17 9.39 -0.75
CA MET A 298 -18.55 9.32 -0.25
C MET A 298 -19.55 8.93 -1.35
N LEU A 299 -19.42 9.54 -2.54
CA LEU A 299 -20.28 9.21 -3.68
C LEU A 299 -20.10 7.75 -4.12
N ALA A 300 -18.86 7.24 -4.12
CA ALA A 300 -18.58 5.85 -4.45
C ALA A 300 -19.24 4.84 -3.50
N ALA A 301 -19.58 5.25 -2.28
CA ALA A 301 -20.29 4.42 -1.30
C ALA A 301 -21.83 4.49 -1.39
N THR A 302 -22.37 5.34 -2.27
CA THR A 302 -23.83 5.39 -2.52
C THR A 302 -24.28 4.25 -3.44
N PRO A 303 -25.56 3.84 -3.42
CA PRO A 303 -26.07 2.83 -4.35
C PRO A 303 -25.76 3.15 -5.83
N THR A 304 -25.90 4.40 -6.25
CA THR A 304 -25.57 4.86 -7.60
C THR A 304 -24.06 4.79 -7.87
N GLY A 305 -23.24 5.16 -6.89
CA GLY A 305 -21.79 5.08 -7.01
C GLY A 305 -21.28 3.65 -7.10
N ILE A 306 -21.86 2.73 -6.32
CA ILE A 306 -21.56 1.28 -6.38
C ILE A 306 -21.92 0.74 -7.78
N ALA A 307 -23.13 1.04 -8.28
CA ALA A 307 -23.53 0.61 -9.62
C ALA A 307 -22.62 1.18 -10.74
N ALA A 308 -22.21 2.45 -10.61
CA ALA A 308 -21.27 3.06 -11.54
C ALA A 308 -19.88 2.40 -11.47
N MET A 309 -19.40 2.04 -10.26
CA MET A 309 -18.15 1.33 -10.07
C MET A 309 -18.21 -0.08 -10.64
N ASP A 310 -19.29 -0.83 -10.43
CA ASP A 310 -19.48 -2.15 -11.03
C ASP A 310 -19.48 -2.07 -12.56
N ALA A 311 -20.12 -1.05 -13.15
CA ALA A 311 -20.06 -0.81 -14.59
C ALA A 311 -18.63 -0.49 -15.07
N LEU A 312 -17.88 0.31 -14.33
CA LEU A 312 -16.46 0.59 -14.61
C LEU A 312 -15.61 -0.69 -14.56
N LEU A 313 -15.79 -1.51 -13.51
CA LEU A 313 -15.09 -2.78 -13.34
C LEU A 313 -15.36 -3.76 -14.48
N ALA A 314 -16.58 -3.79 -14.98
CA ALA A 314 -16.98 -4.69 -16.07
C ALA A 314 -16.44 -4.28 -17.45
N HIS A 315 -16.20 -2.97 -17.69
CA HIS A 315 -15.91 -2.47 -19.04
C HIS A 315 -14.53 -1.85 -19.20
N ILE A 316 -13.88 -1.43 -18.10
CA ILE A 316 -12.62 -0.70 -18.18
C ILE A 316 -11.49 -1.51 -17.53
N PRO A 317 -10.54 -2.05 -18.33
CA PRO A 317 -9.36 -2.71 -17.77
C PRO A 317 -8.59 -1.79 -16.83
N GLY A 318 -8.20 -2.30 -15.66
CA GLY A 318 -7.50 -1.52 -14.64
C GLY A 318 -8.40 -0.72 -13.69
N ALA A 319 -9.72 -0.65 -13.91
CA ALA A 319 -10.66 0.02 -13.00
C ALA A 319 -10.63 -0.54 -11.57
N GLY A 320 -10.17 -1.79 -11.40
CA GLY A 320 -9.96 -2.40 -10.08
C GLY A 320 -9.08 -1.58 -9.13
N LEU A 321 -8.23 -0.68 -9.65
CA LEU A 321 -7.45 0.25 -8.83
C LEU A 321 -8.35 1.26 -8.08
N LEU A 322 -9.53 1.57 -8.60
CA LEU A 322 -10.49 2.53 -8.03
C LEU A 322 -11.48 1.86 -7.07
N ARG A 323 -11.61 0.53 -7.08
CA ARG A 323 -12.63 -0.23 -6.34
C ARG A 323 -12.62 0.08 -4.84
N ASP A 324 -11.44 0.07 -4.19
CA ASP A 324 -11.28 0.53 -2.81
C ASP A 324 -11.09 2.06 -2.81
N ALA A 325 -12.18 2.80 -2.99
CA ALA A 325 -12.17 4.25 -3.12
C ALA A 325 -11.60 4.95 -1.87
N GLN A 326 -11.75 4.36 -0.67
CA GLN A 326 -11.23 4.91 0.58
C GLN A 326 -9.70 5.15 0.55
N LYS A 327 -8.95 4.41 -0.28
CA LYS A 327 -7.50 4.66 -0.48
C LYS A 327 -7.19 6.10 -0.89
N TYR A 328 -8.10 6.73 -1.63
CA TYR A 328 -7.92 8.08 -2.16
C TYR A 328 -8.15 9.19 -1.13
N LEU A 329 -8.66 8.87 0.08
CA LEU A 329 -8.65 9.82 1.21
C LEU A 329 -7.23 10.27 1.60
N ALA A 330 -6.19 9.51 1.22
CA ALA A 330 -4.81 9.94 1.31
C ALA A 330 -4.57 11.33 0.71
N LEU A 331 -5.29 11.70 -0.37
CA LEU A 331 -5.18 13.00 -1.04
C LEU A 331 -5.70 14.17 -0.20
N ALA A 332 -6.47 13.92 0.86
CA ALA A 332 -6.90 14.95 1.78
C ALA A 332 -5.80 15.32 2.82
N VAL A 333 -4.85 14.43 3.06
CA VAL A 333 -3.87 14.57 4.14
C VAL A 333 -2.87 15.72 3.92
N PRO A 334 -2.36 16.00 2.69
CA PRO A 334 -1.51 17.17 2.47
C PRO A 334 -2.15 18.49 2.97
N PHE A 335 -3.43 18.72 2.63
CA PHE A 335 -4.14 19.91 3.11
C PHE A 335 -4.35 19.85 4.63
N ALA A 336 -4.81 18.72 5.17
CA ALA A 336 -5.07 18.58 6.60
C ALA A 336 -3.81 18.85 7.45
N THR A 337 -2.63 18.38 7.01
CA THR A 337 -1.36 18.62 7.70
C THR A 337 -0.92 20.08 7.64
N VAL A 338 -1.12 20.76 6.51
CA VAL A 338 -0.88 22.21 6.38
C VAL A 338 -1.84 22.99 7.27
N ALA A 339 -3.11 22.61 7.34
CA ALA A 339 -4.09 23.22 8.24
C ALA A 339 -3.73 22.99 9.72
N ALA A 340 -3.34 21.76 10.11
CA ALA A 340 -2.88 21.51 11.48
C ALA A 340 -1.67 22.38 11.87
N ALA A 341 -0.74 22.60 10.94
CA ALA A 341 0.36 23.54 11.15
C ALA A 341 -0.14 24.98 11.33
N ALA A 342 -1.10 25.42 10.51
CA ALA A 342 -1.69 26.75 10.61
C ALA A 342 -2.46 26.96 11.93
N ALA A 343 -3.06 25.89 12.49
CA ALA A 343 -3.71 25.94 13.79
C ALA A 343 -2.76 26.36 14.91
N THR A 344 -1.49 25.91 14.86
CA THR A 344 -0.49 26.35 15.85
C THR A 344 -0.25 27.85 15.77
N VAL A 345 -0.30 28.45 14.56
CA VAL A 345 -0.16 29.91 14.39
C VAL A 345 -1.38 30.65 14.93
N ALA A 346 -2.59 30.13 14.67
CA ALA A 346 -3.82 30.71 15.20
C ALA A 346 -3.81 30.73 16.74
N LEU A 347 -3.44 29.60 17.35
CA LEU A 347 -3.43 29.45 18.81
C LEU A 347 -2.33 30.24 19.51
N ARG A 348 -1.20 30.57 18.86
CA ARG A 348 -0.13 31.40 19.44
C ARG A 348 -0.58 32.80 19.86
N ARG A 349 -1.75 33.25 19.37
CA ARG A 349 -2.35 34.50 19.81
C ARG A 349 -2.92 34.40 21.23
N LEU A 350 -3.17 33.18 21.71
CA LEU A 350 -3.81 32.90 22.99
C LEU A 350 -2.87 32.29 24.00
N VAL A 351 -1.90 31.45 23.52
CA VAL A 351 -0.98 30.70 24.38
C VAL A 351 0.42 30.66 23.77
N PRO A 352 1.49 30.43 24.55
CA PRO A 352 2.84 30.26 24.03
C PRO A 352 2.93 29.15 22.99
N ALA A 353 3.89 29.27 22.05
CA ALA A 353 4.01 28.38 20.90
C ALA A 353 4.13 26.89 21.26
N ALA A 354 4.82 26.57 22.36
CA ALA A 354 4.95 25.19 22.85
C ALA A 354 3.59 24.61 23.24
N PHE A 355 2.79 25.37 23.99
CA PHE A 355 1.45 24.93 24.40
C PHE A 355 0.51 24.80 23.21
N ALA A 356 0.56 25.72 22.23
CA ALA A 356 -0.20 25.62 21.01
C ALA A 356 0.12 24.33 20.24
N THR A 357 1.41 23.98 20.16
CA THR A 357 1.87 22.74 19.50
C THR A 357 1.38 21.50 20.25
N VAL A 358 1.55 21.47 21.58
CA VAL A 358 1.09 20.36 22.42
C VAL A 358 -0.43 20.21 22.32
N ALA A 359 -1.19 21.30 22.33
CA ALA A 359 -2.66 21.25 22.19
C ALA A 359 -3.08 20.63 20.85
N VAL A 360 -2.49 21.07 19.73
CA VAL A 360 -2.79 20.49 18.40
C VAL A 360 -2.36 19.03 18.35
N ALA A 361 -1.17 18.67 18.86
CA ALA A 361 -0.71 17.28 18.89
C ALA A 361 -1.61 16.40 19.77
N ALA A 362 -2.09 16.92 20.91
CA ALA A 362 -3.00 16.21 21.80
C ALA A 362 -4.36 15.93 21.13
N LEU A 363 -4.90 16.89 20.38
CA LEU A 363 -6.14 16.68 19.59
C LEU A 363 -5.99 15.58 18.53
N ILE A 364 -4.77 15.29 18.08
CA ILE A 364 -4.48 14.26 17.07
C ILE A 364 -4.18 12.92 17.74
N VAL A 365 -3.32 12.90 18.76
CA VAL A 365 -2.78 11.66 19.34
C VAL A 365 -3.74 11.05 20.36
N ALA A 366 -4.26 11.84 21.28
CA ALA A 366 -5.06 11.34 22.39
C ALA A 366 -6.35 10.60 21.98
N PRO A 367 -7.05 11.02 20.89
CA PRO A 367 -8.26 10.31 20.47
C PRO A 367 -8.00 8.98 19.73
N LEU A 368 -6.77 8.66 19.37
CA LEU A 368 -6.40 7.42 18.68
C LEU A 368 -5.22 6.71 19.41
N PRO A 369 -5.38 6.36 20.70
CA PRO A 369 -4.29 5.83 21.51
C PRO A 369 -3.83 4.45 21.04
N ASP A 370 -4.71 3.70 20.45
CA ASP A 370 -4.49 2.35 19.93
C ASP A 370 -3.75 2.29 18.59
N LEU A 371 -3.30 3.40 18.02
CA LEU A 371 -2.32 3.37 16.94
C LEU A 371 -0.92 2.97 17.47
N ALA A 372 -0.63 3.24 18.74
CA ALA A 372 0.62 2.82 19.36
C ALA A 372 0.79 1.29 19.36
N TRP A 373 2.04 0.86 19.39
CA TRP A 373 2.45 -0.50 19.73
C TRP A 373 1.85 -1.59 18.83
N GLY A 374 2.06 -1.45 17.51
CA GLY A 374 1.52 -2.38 16.52
C GLY A 374 0.00 -2.32 16.45
N VAL A 375 -0.53 -1.11 16.44
CA VAL A 375 -1.97 -0.80 16.45
C VAL A 375 -2.69 -1.56 17.58
N GLY A 376 -2.38 -1.16 18.83
CA GLY A 376 -2.97 -1.76 20.03
C GLY A 376 -2.58 -3.22 20.24
N GLY A 377 -1.43 -3.64 19.75
CA GLY A 377 -0.95 -5.02 19.83
C GLY A 377 -1.65 -6.00 18.88
N LYS A 378 -2.47 -5.51 17.93
CA LYS A 378 -3.13 -6.36 16.93
C LYS A 378 -2.14 -6.86 15.87
N ILE A 379 -1.16 -6.04 15.49
CA ILE A 379 -0.11 -6.43 14.54
C ILE A 379 1.04 -7.05 15.32
N ARG A 380 1.22 -8.34 15.15
CA ARG A 380 2.29 -9.11 15.78
C ARG A 380 2.98 -9.96 14.73
N PRO A 381 4.32 -9.96 14.73
CA PRO A 381 5.08 -10.82 13.83
C PRO A 381 4.91 -12.29 14.19
N ALA A 382 5.08 -13.15 13.19
CA ALA A 382 5.06 -14.58 13.31
C ALA A 382 6.46 -15.16 13.05
N THR A 383 6.69 -16.39 13.53
CA THR A 383 7.88 -17.19 13.23
C THR A 383 7.47 -18.34 12.34
N PHE A 384 8.14 -18.49 11.20
CA PHE A 384 7.83 -19.56 10.25
C PHE A 384 8.17 -20.95 10.82
N PRO A 385 7.25 -21.94 10.73
CA PRO A 385 7.54 -23.33 11.00
C PRO A 385 8.60 -23.87 10.02
N ALA A 386 9.37 -24.87 10.48
CA ALA A 386 10.45 -25.49 9.67
C ALA A 386 9.94 -26.15 8.38
N ASP A 387 8.68 -26.55 8.34
CA ASP A 387 8.04 -27.17 7.17
C ASP A 387 8.09 -26.26 5.94
N TYR A 388 7.90 -24.95 6.12
CA TYR A 388 7.97 -24.01 5.01
C TYR A 388 9.34 -23.98 4.35
N ALA A 389 10.42 -24.02 5.14
CA ALA A 389 11.78 -24.08 4.61
C ALA A 389 12.06 -25.41 3.88
N ARG A 390 11.57 -26.54 4.45
CA ARG A 390 11.73 -27.87 3.83
C ARG A 390 10.97 -27.98 2.51
N VAL A 391 9.73 -27.50 2.47
CA VAL A 391 8.91 -27.50 1.25
C VAL A 391 9.47 -26.56 0.20
N THR A 392 9.99 -25.40 0.60
CA THR A 392 10.66 -24.48 -0.32
C THR A 392 11.91 -25.10 -0.93
N ALA A 393 12.71 -25.84 -0.16
CA ALA A 393 13.87 -26.56 -0.66
C ALA A 393 13.44 -27.71 -1.60
N LEU A 394 12.45 -28.51 -1.20
CA LEU A 394 11.94 -29.64 -1.99
C LEU A 394 11.49 -29.20 -3.39
N ILE A 395 10.67 -28.15 -3.49
CA ILE A 395 10.12 -27.64 -4.75
C ILE A 395 11.18 -26.83 -5.53
N GLY A 396 12.16 -26.21 -4.85
CA GLY A 396 13.20 -25.39 -5.48
C GLY A 396 14.43 -26.16 -5.98
N ASP A 397 14.73 -27.33 -5.40
CA ASP A 397 15.90 -28.16 -5.76
C ASP A 397 15.66 -29.02 -7.02
N ASP A 398 14.41 -29.21 -7.39
CA ASP A 398 14.02 -29.99 -8.56
C ASP A 398 14.24 -29.17 -9.86
N ARG A 399 15.53 -28.96 -10.20
CA ARG A 399 16.00 -28.15 -11.34
C ARG A 399 15.81 -28.81 -12.72
N THR A 400 15.09 -29.89 -12.79
CA THR A 400 14.89 -30.66 -14.03
C THR A 400 13.76 -30.11 -14.87
N GLY A 401 13.65 -28.78 -14.98
CA GLY A 401 13.00 -28.04 -16.08
C GLY A 401 11.62 -28.53 -16.58
N GLY A 402 10.80 -29.15 -15.73
CA GLY A 402 9.52 -29.73 -16.14
C GLY A 402 8.50 -29.88 -15.03
N ASP A 403 8.80 -29.43 -13.85
CA ASP A 403 8.03 -29.80 -12.64
C ASP A 403 6.65 -29.15 -12.48
N GLY A 404 6.23 -28.31 -13.42
CA GLY A 404 4.91 -27.73 -13.42
C GLY A 404 4.71 -26.59 -12.39
N ALA A 405 3.49 -26.11 -12.33
CA ALA A 405 3.06 -25.11 -11.36
C ALA A 405 2.66 -25.77 -10.03
N VAL A 406 2.63 -24.96 -8.98
CA VAL A 406 2.16 -25.37 -7.65
C VAL A 406 0.72 -24.92 -7.48
N ALA A 407 -0.21 -25.83 -7.24
CA ALA A 407 -1.57 -25.52 -6.78
C ALA A 407 -1.62 -25.54 -5.25
N LEU A 408 -2.43 -24.66 -4.67
CA LEU A 408 -2.57 -24.53 -3.23
C LEU A 408 -3.94 -25.02 -2.76
N TRP A 409 -3.95 -25.68 -1.62
CA TRP A 409 -5.16 -26.10 -0.93
C TRP A 409 -5.11 -25.68 0.55
N PRO A 410 -6.16 -25.11 1.14
CA PRO A 410 -7.43 -24.68 0.52
C PRO A 410 -7.24 -23.67 -0.63
N THR A 411 -8.25 -23.53 -1.49
CA THR A 411 -8.18 -22.68 -2.69
C THR A 411 -8.42 -21.20 -2.38
N ASP A 412 -9.02 -20.86 -1.23
CA ASP A 412 -9.22 -19.48 -0.80
C ASP A 412 -7.91 -18.73 -0.65
N ALA A 413 -7.93 -17.41 -0.90
CA ALA A 413 -6.73 -16.58 -0.78
C ALA A 413 -6.30 -16.37 0.69
N VAL A 414 -7.29 -16.27 1.60
CA VAL A 414 -7.05 -16.01 3.03
C VAL A 414 -6.86 -17.32 3.79
N ARG A 415 -5.89 -17.34 4.69
CA ARG A 415 -5.56 -18.46 5.60
C ARG A 415 -5.74 -18.05 7.03
N HIS A 416 -6.15 -19.04 7.85
CA HIS A 416 -6.15 -18.98 9.32
C HIS A 416 -5.13 -20.00 9.82
N LEU A 417 -3.85 -19.66 9.71
CA LEU A 417 -2.76 -20.55 10.10
C LEU A 417 -2.60 -20.61 11.62
N SER A 418 -2.41 -21.79 12.18
CA SER A 418 -2.35 -22.00 13.64
C SER A 418 -1.20 -21.27 14.33
N TRP A 419 -0.13 -20.99 13.61
CA TRP A 419 1.08 -20.31 14.09
C TRP A 419 1.06 -18.79 13.85
N THR A 420 -0.01 -18.24 13.25
CA THR A 420 -0.21 -16.80 13.08
C THR A 420 -1.29 -16.28 14.06
N ARG A 421 -1.28 -14.98 14.34
CA ARG A 421 -2.24 -14.38 15.29
C ARG A 421 -3.48 -13.78 14.61
N GLY A 422 -3.70 -14.07 13.36
CA GLY A 422 -4.84 -13.56 12.61
C GLY A 422 -4.81 -14.05 11.17
N PRO A 423 -5.86 -13.73 10.41
CA PRO A 423 -5.93 -14.13 9.01
C PRO A 423 -4.78 -13.49 8.21
N SER A 424 -4.27 -14.22 7.24
CA SER A 424 -3.23 -13.76 6.31
C SER A 424 -3.45 -14.36 4.94
N LEU A 425 -2.94 -13.72 3.92
CA LEU A 425 -2.75 -14.40 2.64
C LEU A 425 -1.67 -15.48 2.81
N THR A 426 -1.75 -16.54 1.99
CA THR A 426 -0.73 -17.59 2.00
C THR A 426 0.65 -17.04 1.67
N PRO A 427 1.71 -17.44 2.38
CA PRO A 427 3.08 -16.99 2.10
C PRO A 427 3.75 -17.72 0.93
N LEU A 428 3.26 -18.89 0.54
CA LEU A 428 3.87 -19.77 -0.42
C LEU A 428 4.16 -19.13 -1.79
N PRO A 429 3.27 -18.28 -2.38
CA PRO A 429 3.55 -17.62 -3.66
C PRO A 429 4.80 -16.73 -3.65
N ARG A 430 5.17 -16.21 -2.46
CA ARG A 430 6.36 -15.38 -2.29
C ARG A 430 7.61 -16.16 -1.89
N MET A 431 7.45 -17.41 -1.41
CA MET A 431 8.54 -18.26 -0.96
C MET A 431 9.02 -19.21 -2.05
N LEU A 432 8.10 -19.79 -2.82
CA LEU A 432 8.42 -20.84 -3.80
C LEU A 432 9.06 -20.24 -5.06
N ASN A 433 10.11 -20.88 -5.54
CA ASN A 433 10.76 -20.53 -6.81
C ASN A 433 10.11 -21.29 -7.98
N ALA A 434 8.79 -21.31 -8.01
CA ALA A 434 7.95 -21.96 -9.02
C ALA A 434 6.72 -21.10 -9.30
N PRO A 435 6.05 -21.25 -10.47
CA PRO A 435 4.75 -20.65 -10.69
C PRO A 435 3.73 -21.18 -9.68
N VAL A 436 3.08 -20.31 -8.94
CA VAL A 436 2.05 -20.69 -7.96
C VAL A 436 0.69 -20.24 -8.46
N VAL A 437 -0.27 -21.17 -8.50
CA VAL A 437 -1.66 -20.89 -8.88
C VAL A 437 -2.40 -20.37 -7.65
N VAL A 438 -2.80 -19.11 -7.72
CA VAL A 438 -3.59 -18.44 -6.67
C VAL A 438 -4.97 -18.15 -7.21
N SER A 439 -6.03 -18.58 -6.52
CA SER A 439 -7.41 -18.36 -6.98
C SER A 439 -7.76 -16.87 -7.01
N GLY A 440 -7.18 -16.07 -6.13
CA GLY A 440 -7.54 -14.66 -5.96
C GLY A 440 -8.93 -14.44 -5.33
N ALA A 441 -9.73 -15.49 -5.18
CA ALA A 441 -11.06 -15.41 -4.61
C ALA A 441 -11.02 -14.91 -3.16
N LEU A 442 -11.89 -13.96 -2.86
CA LEU A 442 -12.07 -13.41 -1.53
C LEU A 442 -13.55 -13.49 -1.18
N THR A 443 -13.88 -14.07 -0.04
CA THR A 443 -15.25 -14.07 0.49
C THR A 443 -15.41 -12.89 1.44
N VAL A 444 -16.32 -11.97 1.10
CA VAL A 444 -16.68 -10.81 1.91
C VAL A 444 -18.17 -10.85 2.15
N ASP A 445 -18.60 -10.86 3.40
CA ASP A 445 -20.01 -10.92 3.81
C ASP A 445 -20.81 -12.03 3.08
N GLY A 446 -20.19 -13.20 2.90
CA GLY A 446 -20.78 -14.35 2.23
C GLY A 446 -20.83 -14.29 0.70
N GLN A 447 -20.29 -13.23 0.11
CA GLN A 447 -20.17 -13.08 -1.36
C GLN A 447 -18.74 -13.34 -1.80
N THR A 448 -18.55 -14.20 -2.80
CA THR A 448 -17.24 -14.41 -3.42
C THR A 448 -16.97 -13.32 -4.45
N VAL A 449 -15.91 -12.56 -4.24
CA VAL A 449 -15.39 -11.57 -5.18
C VAL A 449 -14.08 -12.06 -5.77
N ASP A 450 -13.74 -11.60 -6.98
CA ASP A 450 -12.54 -12.01 -7.73
C ASP A 450 -12.48 -13.55 -7.94
N ALA A 451 -13.62 -14.17 -8.26
CA ALA A 451 -13.66 -15.60 -8.57
C ALA A 451 -12.64 -15.96 -9.67
N PRO A 452 -11.97 -17.10 -9.57
CA PRO A 452 -10.99 -17.52 -10.56
C PRO A 452 -11.65 -17.75 -11.93
N THR A 453 -10.90 -17.53 -12.99
CA THR A 453 -11.34 -17.72 -14.38
C THR A 453 -10.32 -18.52 -15.18
N GLY A 454 -10.71 -19.04 -16.33
CA GLY A 454 -9.85 -19.80 -17.23
C GLY A 454 -9.16 -20.98 -16.53
N ARG A 455 -7.89 -21.22 -16.86
CA ARG A 455 -7.08 -22.32 -16.30
C ARG A 455 -7.11 -22.38 -14.76
N THR A 456 -7.08 -21.23 -14.08
CA THR A 456 -7.15 -21.19 -12.61
C THR A 456 -8.49 -21.73 -12.08
N ALA A 457 -9.61 -21.40 -12.76
CA ALA A 457 -10.91 -21.95 -12.39
C ALA A 457 -10.98 -23.47 -12.59
N GLU A 458 -10.41 -23.99 -13.67
CA GLU A 458 -10.35 -25.43 -13.94
C GLU A 458 -9.53 -26.16 -12.88
N ILE A 459 -8.35 -25.63 -12.48
CA ILE A 459 -7.52 -26.20 -11.42
C ILE A 459 -8.27 -26.20 -10.09
N VAL A 460 -8.90 -25.09 -9.74
CA VAL A 460 -9.68 -24.96 -8.51
C VAL A 460 -10.88 -25.91 -8.53
N GLY A 461 -11.60 -25.99 -9.64
CA GLY A 461 -12.72 -26.92 -9.82
C GLY A 461 -12.29 -28.38 -9.66
N THR A 462 -11.18 -28.80 -10.29
CA THR A 462 -10.65 -30.16 -10.16
C THR A 462 -10.36 -30.51 -8.70
N LEU A 463 -9.80 -29.58 -7.92
CA LEU A 463 -9.50 -29.80 -6.49
C LEU A 463 -10.77 -29.85 -5.64
N LEU A 464 -11.76 -29.01 -5.93
CA LEU A 464 -13.02 -28.93 -5.16
C LEU A 464 -13.96 -30.09 -5.46
N ASP A 465 -14.11 -30.46 -6.73
CA ASP A 465 -15.09 -31.45 -7.20
C ASP A 465 -14.61 -32.91 -7.04
N GLY A 466 -13.36 -33.10 -6.61
CA GLY A 466 -12.78 -34.44 -6.43
C GLY A 466 -12.48 -35.17 -7.74
N GLY A 467 -12.14 -34.40 -8.79
CA GLY A 467 -11.78 -34.93 -10.10
C GLY A 467 -10.49 -35.78 -10.09
N ASP A 468 -10.17 -36.41 -11.23
CA ASP A 468 -8.94 -37.18 -11.39
C ASP A 468 -7.72 -36.24 -11.25
N PRO A 469 -6.76 -36.51 -10.33
CA PRO A 469 -5.54 -35.72 -10.20
C PRO A 469 -4.73 -35.60 -11.50
N ARG A 470 -4.86 -36.58 -12.42
CA ARG A 470 -4.22 -36.53 -13.75
C ARG A 470 -4.70 -35.34 -14.59
N ALA A 471 -5.92 -34.84 -14.36
CA ALA A 471 -6.39 -33.65 -15.03
C ALA A 471 -5.54 -32.41 -14.68
N LEU A 472 -4.96 -32.38 -13.49
CA LEU A 472 -4.03 -31.32 -13.07
C LEU A 472 -2.74 -31.32 -13.89
N ALA A 473 -2.26 -32.50 -14.32
CA ALA A 473 -1.07 -32.62 -15.17
C ALA A 473 -1.26 -31.92 -16.51
N GLY A 474 -2.42 -32.14 -17.17
CA GLY A 474 -2.80 -31.46 -18.43
C GLY A 474 -3.00 -29.95 -18.26
N LEU A 475 -3.25 -29.49 -17.04
CA LEU A 475 -3.30 -28.07 -16.68
C LEU A 475 -1.93 -27.50 -16.25
N GLY A 476 -0.86 -28.29 -16.38
CA GLY A 476 0.51 -27.88 -16.04
C GLY A 476 0.78 -27.74 -14.54
N VAL A 477 0.05 -28.47 -13.69
CA VAL A 477 0.27 -28.51 -12.23
C VAL A 477 1.09 -29.76 -11.89
N GLY A 478 2.27 -29.57 -11.35
CA GLY A 478 3.17 -30.65 -10.91
C GLY A 478 3.18 -30.88 -9.41
N TRP A 479 2.66 -29.90 -8.65
CA TRP A 479 2.68 -29.95 -7.21
C TRP A 479 1.35 -29.47 -6.63
N VAL A 480 0.87 -30.14 -5.59
CA VAL A 480 -0.22 -29.64 -4.75
C VAL A 480 0.31 -29.52 -3.32
N VAL A 481 0.24 -28.30 -2.78
CA VAL A 481 0.62 -28.02 -1.39
C VAL A 481 -0.64 -27.77 -0.58
N VAL A 482 -0.83 -28.57 0.46
CA VAL A 482 -1.95 -28.49 1.40
C VAL A 482 -1.46 -27.79 2.66
N GLU A 483 -2.10 -26.66 3.02
CA GLU A 483 -1.78 -25.84 4.19
C GLU A 483 -2.81 -26.07 5.29
N GLU A 484 -2.43 -26.74 6.39
CA GLU A 484 -3.24 -26.94 7.62
C GLU A 484 -4.70 -27.34 7.35
N ALA A 485 -4.91 -28.20 6.36
CA ALA A 485 -6.23 -28.70 5.99
C ALA A 485 -6.17 -30.21 5.71
N ASP A 486 -7.34 -30.85 5.65
CA ASP A 486 -7.45 -32.17 5.08
C ASP A 486 -7.22 -32.09 3.56
N PRO A 487 -6.54 -33.06 2.96
CA PRO A 487 -6.31 -33.05 1.52
C PRO A 487 -7.65 -33.09 0.77
N PRO A 488 -7.73 -32.44 -0.42
CA PRO A 488 -8.92 -32.54 -1.24
C PRO A 488 -9.22 -33.97 -1.63
N SER A 489 -10.49 -34.31 -1.86
CA SER A 489 -10.93 -35.65 -2.22
C SER A 489 -10.22 -36.19 -3.47
N ALA A 490 -9.84 -35.32 -4.40
CA ALA A 490 -9.02 -35.65 -5.55
C ALA A 490 -7.69 -36.33 -5.19
N LEU A 491 -7.12 -36.04 -4.01
CA LEU A 491 -5.84 -36.57 -3.55
C LEU A 491 -5.99 -37.63 -2.44
N ALA A 492 -7.21 -38.05 -2.11
CA ALA A 492 -7.45 -38.97 -0.99
C ALA A 492 -6.70 -40.32 -1.10
N ALA A 493 -6.47 -40.80 -2.34
CA ALA A 493 -5.73 -42.01 -2.62
C ALA A 493 -4.23 -41.77 -2.93
N ALA A 494 -3.79 -40.53 -3.03
CA ALA A 494 -2.41 -40.20 -3.37
C ALA A 494 -1.53 -40.21 -2.10
N THR A 495 -0.27 -40.66 -2.29
CA THR A 495 0.72 -40.62 -1.20
C THR A 495 1.46 -39.29 -1.24
N PRO A 496 1.49 -38.51 -0.14
CA PRO A 496 2.27 -37.30 -0.11
C PRO A 496 3.76 -37.57 -0.15
N VAL A 497 4.51 -36.76 -0.91
CA VAL A 497 5.98 -36.82 -0.95
C VAL A 497 6.62 -36.12 0.26
N PHE A 498 5.85 -35.27 0.93
CA PHE A 498 6.22 -34.63 2.19
C PHE A 498 5.01 -34.53 3.11
N THR A 499 5.20 -34.86 4.39
CA THR A 499 4.20 -34.68 5.46
C THR A 499 4.90 -34.04 6.65
N GLY A 500 4.45 -32.84 7.01
CA GLY A 500 4.86 -32.11 8.20
C GLY A 500 3.67 -31.75 9.08
N ASP A 501 3.89 -30.94 10.11
CA ASP A 501 2.85 -30.50 11.04
C ASP A 501 1.90 -29.49 10.40
N HIS A 502 2.39 -28.65 9.48
CA HIS A 502 1.64 -27.55 8.86
C HIS A 502 1.42 -27.73 7.35
N LEU A 503 2.26 -28.51 6.69
CA LEU A 503 2.23 -28.66 5.23
C LEU A 503 2.26 -30.14 4.82
N ARG A 504 1.47 -30.47 3.78
CA ARG A 504 1.60 -31.72 3.02
C ARG A 504 1.81 -31.39 1.57
N VAL A 505 2.67 -32.16 0.90
CA VAL A 505 3.00 -31.94 -0.53
C VAL A 505 2.75 -33.21 -1.31
N TYR A 506 2.04 -33.05 -2.40
CA TYR A 506 1.76 -34.12 -3.36
C TYR A 506 2.42 -33.79 -4.69
N ARG A 507 2.99 -34.78 -5.34
CA ARG A 507 3.53 -34.69 -6.69
C ARG A 507 2.52 -35.20 -7.69
N ILE A 508 2.42 -34.55 -8.83
CA ILE A 508 1.64 -34.97 -10.00
C ILE A 508 2.63 -35.26 -11.09
N ASP A 509 2.57 -36.49 -11.66
CA ASP A 509 3.44 -36.94 -12.73
C ASP A 509 2.87 -36.57 -14.10
N ASP A 510 3.71 -36.72 -15.16
CA ASP A 510 3.35 -36.51 -16.58
C ASP A 510 2.81 -35.13 -16.88
N VAL A 511 3.42 -34.10 -16.29
CA VAL A 511 2.95 -32.70 -16.31
C VAL A 511 3.24 -32.03 -17.65
N GLU A 512 2.24 -31.44 -18.26
CA GLU A 512 2.43 -30.50 -19.37
C GLU A 512 3.12 -29.20 -18.88
N PRO A 513 4.07 -28.63 -19.64
CA PRO A 513 4.74 -27.39 -19.23
C PRO A 513 3.72 -26.26 -18.99
N PRO A 514 3.77 -25.59 -17.83
CA PRO A 514 2.89 -24.47 -17.58
C PRO A 514 3.21 -23.29 -18.52
N PRO A 515 2.25 -22.40 -18.80
CA PRO A 515 2.52 -21.20 -19.58
C PRO A 515 3.61 -20.35 -18.90
N THR A 516 4.66 -20.02 -19.64
CA THR A 516 5.76 -19.18 -19.15
C THR A 516 5.81 -17.87 -19.94
N PRO A 517 6.18 -16.74 -19.29
CA PRO A 517 6.35 -15.48 -19.99
C PRO A 517 7.44 -15.58 -21.08
N GLY A 518 7.14 -15.01 -22.26
CA GLY A 518 8.11 -14.93 -23.35
C GLY A 518 9.27 -13.98 -23.03
N ILE A 519 10.35 -14.08 -23.81
CA ILE A 519 11.57 -13.27 -23.66
C ILE A 519 11.28 -11.75 -23.71
N THR A 520 10.29 -11.34 -24.50
CA THR A 520 9.88 -9.94 -24.61
C THR A 520 9.28 -9.41 -23.32
N ALA A 521 8.47 -10.21 -22.62
CA ALA A 521 7.90 -9.86 -21.33
C ALA A 521 9.00 -9.69 -20.26
N TRP A 522 9.94 -10.63 -20.21
CA TRP A 522 11.10 -10.53 -19.31
C TRP A 522 11.97 -9.32 -19.60
N ALA A 523 12.30 -9.06 -20.87
CA ALA A 523 13.11 -7.90 -21.26
C ALA A 523 12.43 -6.59 -20.86
N ALA A 524 11.12 -6.44 -21.10
CA ALA A 524 10.34 -5.28 -20.73
C ALA A 524 10.29 -5.10 -19.21
N ALA A 525 10.05 -6.17 -18.46
CA ALA A 525 9.97 -6.15 -17.00
C ALA A 525 11.31 -5.75 -16.36
N LEU A 526 12.41 -6.37 -16.80
CA LEU A 526 13.76 -6.05 -16.28
C LEU A 526 14.19 -4.63 -16.63
N LEU A 527 13.92 -4.16 -17.86
CA LEU A 527 14.24 -2.79 -18.27
C LEU A 527 13.48 -1.76 -17.42
N THR A 528 12.17 -1.94 -17.29
CA THR A 528 11.34 -0.99 -16.53
C THR A 528 11.67 -0.99 -15.04
N PHE A 529 11.96 -2.15 -14.47
CA PHE A 529 12.44 -2.27 -13.09
C PHE A 529 13.81 -1.57 -12.91
N ALA A 530 14.74 -1.73 -13.85
CA ALA A 530 16.03 -1.04 -13.81
C ALA A 530 15.88 0.49 -13.91
N LEU A 531 14.97 0.99 -14.76
CA LEU A 531 14.65 2.41 -14.86
C LEU A 531 14.06 2.95 -13.55
N TRP A 532 13.15 2.20 -12.94
CA TRP A 532 12.56 2.54 -11.64
C TRP A 532 13.62 2.60 -10.54
N MET A 533 14.49 1.58 -10.44
CA MET A 533 15.61 1.57 -9.50
C MET A 533 16.58 2.73 -9.76
N GLY A 534 16.88 3.03 -11.03
CA GLY A 534 17.71 4.15 -11.43
C GLY A 534 17.15 5.50 -10.95
N ALA A 535 15.82 5.67 -11.00
CA ALA A 535 15.16 6.87 -10.48
C ALA A 535 15.30 6.99 -8.94
N ILE A 536 15.19 5.89 -8.18
CA ILE A 536 15.44 5.87 -6.73
C ILE A 536 16.89 6.31 -6.42
N VAL A 537 17.86 5.69 -7.09
CA VAL A 537 19.30 5.97 -6.87
C VAL A 537 19.64 7.42 -7.27
N ALA A 538 19.15 7.88 -8.42
CA ALA A 538 19.37 9.26 -8.88
C ALA A 538 18.75 10.28 -7.93
N GLY A 539 17.55 10.03 -7.40
CA GLY A 539 16.89 10.87 -6.42
C GLY A 539 17.68 10.94 -5.10
N ALA A 540 18.19 9.80 -4.62
CA ALA A 540 19.03 9.77 -3.42
C ALA A 540 20.36 10.53 -3.61
N ALA A 541 21.03 10.34 -4.75
CA ALA A 541 22.28 11.04 -5.09
C ALA A 541 22.07 12.55 -5.26
N GLY A 542 20.97 12.97 -5.88
CA GLY A 542 20.58 14.37 -6.03
C GLY A 542 20.44 15.07 -4.68
N ARG A 543 19.88 14.39 -3.69
CA ARG A 543 19.71 14.92 -2.33
C ARG A 543 21.02 15.10 -1.57
N LEU A 544 21.95 14.16 -1.69
CA LEU A 544 23.25 14.24 -0.99
C LEU A 544 24.08 15.46 -1.45
N ARG A 545 23.95 15.85 -2.70
CA ARG A 545 24.63 17.00 -3.29
C ARG A 545 23.88 18.33 -3.13
N TYR A 546 22.63 18.31 -2.65
CA TYR A 546 21.78 19.51 -2.45
C TYR A 546 22.02 20.23 -1.12
N ARG A 547 23.10 19.95 -0.38
CA ARG A 547 23.44 20.56 0.92
C ARG A 547 23.71 22.09 0.87
N GLY A 548 23.40 22.79 -0.21
CA GLY A 548 23.63 24.23 -0.42
C GLY A 548 22.39 25.13 -0.51
N SER A 549 21.18 24.66 -0.15
CA SER A 549 19.96 25.48 -0.13
C SER A 549 19.82 26.20 1.23
N PRO A 550 19.34 27.47 1.28
CA PRO A 550 19.11 28.21 2.52
C PRO A 550 18.19 27.48 3.53
N TRP A 551 17.43 26.50 3.05
CA TRP A 551 16.55 25.67 3.86
C TRP A 551 17.27 24.52 4.62
N ALA A 552 18.54 24.28 4.34
CA ALA A 552 19.37 23.27 5.02
C ALA A 552 20.09 23.81 6.26
N GLN A 553 20.09 25.12 6.50
CA GLN A 553 20.80 25.77 7.60
C GLN A 553 19.93 26.05 8.84
N GLY A 554 18.72 25.49 8.90
CA GLY A 554 17.82 25.62 10.04
C GLY A 554 17.47 24.27 10.68
N SER A 555 18.48 23.41 10.90
CA SER A 555 18.34 22.20 11.73
C SER A 555 18.67 22.48 13.17
#